data_78d46b06582babc71835a42089020b76
#
_entry.id   78d46b06582babc71835a42089020b76
#
_cell.length_a   1.000
_cell.length_b   1.000
_cell.length_c   1.000
_cell.angle_alpha   90.00
_cell.angle_beta   90.00
_cell.angle_gamma   90.00
#
_symmetry.space_group_name_H-M   'P 1'
#
loop_
_entity.id
_entity.type
_entity.pdbx_description
1 polymer ?
#
loop_
_entity_poly.entity_id
_entity_poly.type
_entity_poly.pdbx_seq_one_letter_code
_entity_poly.pdbx_strand_id
1 'polypeptide(L)'
;MSLHQRSPESLPVAIIGAGPVGLAAAANLVERGIEFVIYESGDEIASSIRQWGHTRLFSPWKHVVDPASRRLLEATGWQLPAPEGLPTGAELVENYLEPLAALDSLAHRIRTGVMVEAVTRRGMDRTRTARRASTPFLLRARTVEGVEEFTARAVIDTSGTYAYPNSLASSGLDPLGLADVTDRVSHALPDVLGRDRARFAGRHTTVVGAGHSAANTLLALAELTEQEPETRITWLIRNASAVRVTTSDDEGLAARASIGRRVDALVTAGRIAVVDRFEIVRLGRTDDGVRVYGSRAGELVEHDTDLVVSATGFRPNLAMLREIRLELDEIIEAPKRLAPLIDPNVHTCGTVEPHVFAELTHPEPGFFLAGMKSYGRAPTFLLATGYEQVRSITAWIAGDITAASNVELKLPATAVCSTVCS
;
A
#
# COMPACT_ATOMS: atom_id res chain seq x y z
N MET A 1 -28.14 -11.16 30.34
CA MET A 1 -27.33 -12.16 29.63
C MET A 1 -25.94 -12.16 30.21
N SER A 2 -25.53 -13.28 30.80
CA SER A 2 -24.17 -13.41 31.43
C SER A 2 -23.12 -13.43 30.35
N LEU A 3 -22.30 -12.38 30.28
CA LEU A 3 -21.10 -12.35 29.46
C LEU A 3 -20.10 -13.35 30.07
N HIS A 4 -20.08 -14.57 29.54
CA HIS A 4 -18.99 -15.50 29.83
C HIS A 4 -17.69 -14.82 29.39
N GLN A 5 -16.90 -14.36 30.35
CA GLN A 5 -15.55 -13.86 30.10
C GLN A 5 -14.72 -15.02 29.54
N ARG A 6 -14.53 -15.08 28.24
CA ARG A 6 -13.54 -15.96 27.62
C ARG A 6 -12.17 -15.61 28.20
N SER A 7 -11.35 -16.61 28.48
CA SER A 7 -9.93 -16.41 28.83
C SER A 7 -9.27 -15.57 27.73
N PRO A 8 -8.36 -14.64 28.05
CA PRO A 8 -7.65 -13.86 27.03
C PRO A 8 -7.01 -14.72 25.92
N GLU A 9 -6.53 -15.90 26.28
CA GLU A 9 -5.91 -16.87 25.34
C GLU A 9 -6.91 -17.50 24.36
N SER A 10 -8.21 -17.56 24.72
CA SER A 10 -9.27 -18.09 23.85
C SER A 10 -9.87 -17.07 22.89
N LEU A 11 -9.42 -15.81 22.92
CA LEU A 11 -9.86 -14.77 21.99
C LEU A 11 -9.16 -14.92 20.63
N PRO A 12 -9.84 -14.57 19.53
CA PRO A 12 -9.23 -14.62 18.21
C PRO A 12 -8.13 -13.57 18.05
N VAL A 13 -7.27 -13.78 17.06
CA VAL A 13 -6.41 -12.74 16.51
C VAL A 13 -7.27 -11.87 15.58
N ALA A 14 -7.22 -10.56 15.72
CA ALA A 14 -7.85 -9.64 14.79
C ALA A 14 -6.86 -9.25 13.69
N ILE A 15 -7.28 -9.44 12.44
CA ILE A 15 -6.56 -8.96 11.26
C ILE A 15 -7.37 -7.79 10.68
N ILE A 16 -6.75 -6.64 10.45
CA ILE A 16 -7.40 -5.47 9.86
C ILE A 16 -6.98 -5.36 8.40
N GLY A 17 -7.93 -5.56 7.49
CA GLY A 17 -7.75 -5.57 6.04
C GLY A 17 -7.66 -6.96 5.44
N ALA A 18 -8.49 -7.23 4.43
CA ALA A 18 -8.52 -8.47 3.65
C ALA A 18 -7.78 -8.33 2.30
N GLY A 19 -6.67 -7.61 2.30
CA GLY A 19 -5.74 -7.56 1.18
C GLY A 19 -4.78 -8.77 1.17
N PRO A 20 -3.81 -8.82 0.25
CA PRO A 20 -2.88 -9.95 0.12
C PRO A 20 -2.18 -10.33 1.42
N VAL A 21 -1.69 -9.34 2.16
CA VAL A 21 -0.93 -9.57 3.41
C VAL A 21 -1.86 -10.04 4.55
N GLY A 22 -3.09 -9.50 4.61
CA GLY A 22 -4.08 -9.94 5.60
C GLY A 22 -4.55 -11.37 5.37
N LEU A 23 -4.82 -11.74 4.12
CA LEU A 23 -5.18 -13.11 3.75
C LEU A 23 -4.01 -14.08 3.97
N ALA A 24 -2.78 -13.66 3.70
CA ALA A 24 -1.58 -14.44 4.03
C ALA A 24 -1.42 -14.64 5.54
N ALA A 25 -1.66 -13.60 6.35
CA ALA A 25 -1.68 -13.73 7.82
C ALA A 25 -2.70 -14.79 8.27
N ALA A 26 -3.90 -14.76 7.69
CA ALA A 26 -4.94 -15.75 7.96
C ALA A 26 -4.51 -17.18 7.57
N ALA A 27 -3.92 -17.38 6.40
CA ALA A 27 -3.42 -18.68 5.97
C ALA A 27 -2.37 -19.24 6.94
N ASN A 28 -1.42 -18.40 7.36
CA ASN A 28 -0.41 -18.77 8.34
C ASN A 28 -1.02 -19.10 9.73
N LEU A 29 -2.11 -18.42 10.13
CA LEU A 29 -2.85 -18.75 11.37
C LEU A 29 -3.63 -20.06 11.24
N VAL A 30 -4.21 -20.35 10.07
CA VAL A 30 -4.86 -21.66 9.79
C VAL A 30 -3.87 -22.80 9.98
N GLU A 31 -2.67 -22.72 9.39
CA GLU A 31 -1.65 -23.76 9.51
C GLU A 31 -1.21 -23.97 10.96
N ARG A 32 -1.33 -22.96 11.81
CA ARG A 32 -0.97 -23.02 13.24
C ARG A 32 -2.16 -23.35 14.15
N GLY A 33 -3.35 -23.57 13.60
CA GLY A 33 -4.56 -23.88 14.38
C GLY A 33 -5.02 -22.72 15.29
N ILE A 34 -4.73 -21.47 14.91
CA ILE A 34 -5.03 -20.28 15.70
C ILE A 34 -6.31 -19.62 15.18
N GLU A 35 -7.26 -19.35 16.10
CA GLU A 35 -8.49 -18.64 15.78
C GLU A 35 -8.23 -17.17 15.44
N PHE A 36 -8.87 -16.69 14.39
CA PHE A 36 -8.76 -15.31 13.91
C PHE A 36 -10.08 -14.79 13.31
N VAL A 37 -10.15 -13.47 13.14
CA VAL A 37 -11.20 -12.78 12.38
C VAL A 37 -10.53 -11.70 11.55
N ILE A 38 -10.91 -11.59 10.28
CA ILE A 38 -10.49 -10.50 9.39
C ILE A 38 -11.61 -9.47 9.31
N TYR A 39 -11.27 -8.19 9.48
CA TYR A 39 -12.17 -7.05 9.30
C TYR A 39 -11.75 -6.27 8.06
N GLU A 40 -12.60 -6.24 7.04
CA GLU A 40 -12.38 -5.53 5.78
C GLU A 40 -13.37 -4.38 5.67
N SER A 41 -12.87 -3.19 5.38
CA SER A 41 -13.71 -1.99 5.24
C SER A 41 -14.54 -1.95 3.96
N GLY A 42 -14.06 -2.59 2.90
CA GLY A 42 -14.78 -2.71 1.64
C GLY A 42 -15.87 -3.78 1.70
N ASP A 43 -16.80 -3.73 0.74
CA ASP A 43 -17.86 -4.73 0.59
C ASP A 43 -17.32 -6.08 0.12
N GLU A 44 -16.12 -6.09 -0.43
CA GLU A 44 -15.41 -7.26 -0.95
C GLU A 44 -13.96 -7.27 -0.48
N ILE A 45 -13.33 -8.44 -0.51
CA ILE A 45 -11.88 -8.56 -0.24
C ILE A 45 -11.06 -7.78 -1.26
N ALA A 46 -9.84 -7.41 -0.89
CA ALA A 46 -8.89 -6.72 -1.76
C ALA A 46 -9.45 -5.44 -2.42
N SER A 47 -10.37 -4.75 -1.76
CA SER A 47 -11.11 -3.58 -2.26
C SER A 47 -10.20 -2.50 -2.86
N SER A 48 -9.04 -2.25 -2.26
CA SER A 48 -8.05 -1.31 -2.80
C SER A 48 -7.43 -1.78 -4.12
N ILE A 49 -7.12 -3.10 -4.25
CA ILE A 49 -6.50 -3.65 -5.48
C ILE A 49 -7.47 -3.58 -6.64
N ARG A 50 -8.75 -3.83 -6.40
CA ARG A 50 -9.80 -3.74 -7.43
C ARG A 50 -9.88 -2.35 -8.06
N GLN A 51 -9.56 -1.29 -7.32
CA GLN A 51 -9.56 0.08 -7.85
C GLN A 51 -8.49 0.30 -8.93
N TRP A 52 -7.36 -0.40 -8.83
CA TRP A 52 -6.27 -0.35 -9.80
C TRP A 52 -6.02 -1.71 -10.50
N GLY A 53 -7.06 -2.52 -10.58
CA GLY A 53 -7.04 -3.88 -11.15
C GLY A 53 -6.47 -3.98 -12.57
N HIS A 54 -6.62 -2.93 -13.38
CA HIS A 54 -6.05 -2.83 -14.74
C HIS A 54 -4.51 -2.72 -14.75
N THR A 55 -3.89 -2.33 -13.64
CA THR A 55 -2.45 -2.10 -13.57
C THR A 55 -1.69 -3.42 -13.42
N ARG A 56 -0.63 -3.62 -14.23
CA ARG A 56 0.25 -4.78 -14.17
C ARG A 56 1.30 -4.63 -13.07
N LEU A 57 1.49 -5.69 -12.29
CA LEU A 57 2.52 -5.75 -11.26
C LEU A 57 3.92 -5.91 -11.87
N PHE A 58 4.95 -5.56 -11.12
CA PHE A 58 6.36 -5.76 -11.51
C PHE A 58 6.88 -7.14 -11.09
N SER A 59 6.24 -7.75 -10.10
CA SER A 59 6.64 -9.04 -9.55
C SER A 59 5.88 -10.16 -10.21
N PRO A 60 6.59 -11.22 -10.66
CA PRO A 60 5.94 -12.39 -11.25
C PRO A 60 5.16 -13.20 -10.20
N TRP A 61 4.28 -14.08 -10.68
CA TRP A 61 3.41 -14.92 -9.85
C TRP A 61 4.14 -15.64 -8.72
N LYS A 62 5.34 -16.17 -8.99
CA LYS A 62 6.17 -16.88 -8.00
C LYS A 62 6.53 -16.03 -6.76
N HIS A 63 6.44 -14.69 -6.85
CA HIS A 63 6.77 -13.77 -5.76
C HIS A 63 5.54 -13.03 -5.18
N VAL A 64 4.36 -13.21 -5.77
CA VAL A 64 3.14 -12.54 -5.30
C VAL A 64 2.13 -13.50 -4.65
N VAL A 65 2.50 -14.77 -4.50
CA VAL A 65 1.72 -15.78 -3.78
C VAL A 65 2.46 -16.18 -2.51
N ASP A 66 1.77 -16.06 -1.36
CA ASP A 66 2.32 -16.47 -0.07
C ASP A 66 2.48 -18.00 0.02
N PRO A 67 3.58 -18.51 0.59
CA PRO A 67 3.81 -19.96 0.68
C PRO A 67 2.76 -20.74 1.48
N ALA A 68 2.24 -20.21 2.59
CA ALA A 68 1.18 -20.87 3.36
C ALA A 68 -0.14 -20.88 2.59
N SER A 69 -0.49 -19.75 2.00
CA SER A 69 -1.66 -19.61 1.13
C SER A 69 -1.61 -20.60 -0.06
N ARG A 70 -0.43 -20.72 -0.65
CA ARG A 70 -0.20 -21.66 -1.76
C ARG A 70 -0.46 -23.10 -1.32
N ARG A 71 0.07 -23.53 -0.18
CA ARG A 71 -0.15 -24.90 0.34
C ARG A 71 -1.63 -25.19 0.58
N LEU A 72 -2.36 -24.24 1.18
CA LEU A 72 -3.79 -24.38 1.41
C LEU A 72 -4.58 -24.50 0.10
N LEU A 73 -4.24 -23.70 -0.89
CA LEU A 73 -4.88 -23.73 -2.21
C LEU A 73 -4.55 -25.00 -2.99
N GLU A 74 -3.28 -25.42 -3.05
CA GLU A 74 -2.85 -26.61 -3.75
C GLU A 74 -3.54 -27.88 -3.20
N ALA A 75 -3.87 -27.90 -1.90
CA ALA A 75 -4.66 -28.98 -1.30
C ALA A 75 -6.08 -29.12 -1.87
N THR A 76 -6.62 -28.08 -2.51
CA THR A 76 -7.92 -28.10 -3.20
C THR A 76 -7.81 -28.34 -4.71
N GLY A 77 -6.61 -28.55 -5.24
CA GLY A 77 -6.34 -28.72 -6.67
C GLY A 77 -6.06 -27.44 -7.43
N TRP A 78 -5.98 -26.29 -6.73
CA TRP A 78 -5.54 -25.04 -7.36
C TRP A 78 -4.11 -25.14 -7.87
N GLN A 79 -3.83 -24.48 -8.98
CA GLN A 79 -2.51 -24.45 -9.59
C GLN A 79 -2.00 -23.02 -9.70
N LEU A 80 -0.72 -22.83 -9.38
CA LEU A 80 -0.06 -21.56 -9.57
C LEU A 80 -0.10 -21.17 -11.07
N PRO A 81 -0.60 -19.97 -11.42
CA PRO A 81 -0.48 -19.46 -12.78
C PRO A 81 0.98 -19.42 -13.24
N ALA A 82 1.22 -19.20 -14.56
CA ALA A 82 2.57 -19.18 -15.13
C ALA A 82 3.58 -18.46 -14.22
N PRO A 83 4.54 -19.14 -13.56
CA PRO A 83 5.33 -18.58 -12.45
C PRO A 83 6.11 -17.31 -12.78
N GLU A 84 6.54 -17.17 -14.03
CA GLU A 84 7.27 -15.99 -14.55
C GLU A 84 6.34 -14.91 -15.13
N GLY A 85 5.04 -15.17 -15.24
CA GLY A 85 4.06 -14.22 -15.72
C GLY A 85 3.86 -13.08 -14.72
N LEU A 86 3.61 -11.88 -15.23
CA LEU A 86 3.34 -10.68 -14.44
C LEU A 86 1.82 -10.47 -14.38
N PRO A 87 1.16 -10.66 -13.24
CA PRO A 87 -0.28 -10.44 -13.12
C PRO A 87 -0.64 -8.97 -13.18
N THR A 88 -1.86 -8.66 -13.61
CA THR A 88 -2.54 -7.43 -13.27
C THR A 88 -3.10 -7.51 -11.84
N GLY A 89 -3.54 -6.36 -11.29
CA GLY A 89 -4.24 -6.36 -10.00
C GLY A 89 -5.52 -7.20 -10.03
N ALA A 90 -6.28 -7.16 -11.14
CA ALA A 90 -7.48 -7.97 -11.33
C ALA A 90 -7.13 -9.47 -11.36
N GLU A 91 -6.16 -9.88 -12.17
CA GLU A 91 -5.69 -11.27 -12.22
C GLU A 91 -5.19 -11.77 -10.86
N LEU A 92 -4.53 -10.91 -10.06
CA LEU A 92 -4.11 -11.25 -8.69
C LEU A 92 -5.32 -11.55 -7.79
N VAL A 93 -6.37 -10.74 -7.91
CA VAL A 93 -7.60 -10.94 -7.13
C VAL A 93 -8.32 -12.21 -7.58
N GLU A 94 -8.62 -12.33 -8.86
CA GLU A 94 -9.45 -13.40 -9.43
C GLU A 94 -8.78 -14.78 -9.34
N ASN A 95 -7.47 -14.85 -9.61
CA ASN A 95 -6.78 -16.14 -9.71
C ASN A 95 -6.11 -16.58 -8.40
N TYR A 96 -6.01 -15.71 -7.40
CA TYR A 96 -5.33 -16.04 -6.14
C TYR A 96 -6.13 -15.63 -4.90
N LEU A 97 -6.46 -14.34 -4.75
CA LEU A 97 -7.01 -13.86 -3.46
C LEU A 97 -8.45 -14.33 -3.25
N GLU A 98 -9.31 -14.34 -4.27
CA GLU A 98 -10.67 -14.87 -4.20
C GLU A 98 -10.70 -16.38 -3.93
N PRO A 99 -9.96 -17.22 -4.66
CA PRO A 99 -9.85 -18.64 -4.32
C PRO A 99 -9.39 -18.90 -2.89
N LEU A 100 -8.42 -18.12 -2.40
CA LEU A 100 -7.93 -18.22 -1.02
C LEU A 100 -9.01 -17.84 0.00
N ALA A 101 -9.67 -16.71 -0.21
CA ALA A 101 -10.73 -16.24 0.69
C ALA A 101 -11.96 -17.16 0.71
N ALA A 102 -12.20 -17.90 -0.38
CA ALA A 102 -13.31 -18.85 -0.51
C ALA A 102 -13.07 -20.18 0.20
N LEU A 103 -11.85 -20.47 0.66
CA LEU A 103 -11.58 -21.70 1.42
C LEU A 103 -12.43 -21.73 2.70
N ASP A 104 -13.01 -22.88 3.04
CA ASP A 104 -13.83 -23.06 4.26
C ASP A 104 -13.09 -22.62 5.53
N SER A 105 -11.74 -22.79 5.56
CA SER A 105 -10.90 -22.36 6.67
C SER A 105 -10.81 -20.84 6.84
N LEU A 106 -11.13 -20.04 5.80
CA LEU A 106 -11.05 -18.59 5.81
C LEU A 106 -12.43 -17.92 5.68
N ALA A 107 -13.29 -18.41 4.79
CA ALA A 107 -14.51 -17.73 4.35
C ALA A 107 -15.41 -17.23 5.51
N HIS A 108 -15.64 -18.07 6.51
CA HIS A 108 -16.49 -17.73 7.67
C HIS A 108 -15.83 -16.78 8.67
N ARG A 109 -14.55 -16.46 8.49
CA ARG A 109 -13.76 -15.59 9.37
C ARG A 109 -13.49 -14.22 8.76
N ILE A 110 -13.96 -13.97 7.53
CA ILE A 110 -13.84 -12.67 6.84
C ILE A 110 -15.14 -11.91 7.03
N ARG A 111 -15.03 -10.69 7.56
CA ARG A 111 -16.16 -9.76 7.74
C ARG A 111 -15.90 -8.54 6.86
N THR A 112 -16.62 -8.42 5.76
CA THR A 112 -16.60 -7.25 4.87
C THR A 112 -17.57 -6.17 5.35
N GLY A 113 -17.45 -4.95 4.86
CA GLY A 113 -18.25 -3.80 5.31
C GLY A 113 -17.98 -3.40 6.76
N VAL A 114 -16.84 -3.76 7.34
CA VAL A 114 -16.48 -3.52 8.74
C VAL A 114 -15.23 -2.63 8.81
N MET A 115 -15.45 -1.33 8.95
CA MET A 115 -14.36 -0.34 9.02
C MET A 115 -13.91 -0.14 10.47
N VAL A 116 -12.72 -0.63 10.82
CA VAL A 116 -12.13 -0.40 12.14
C VAL A 116 -11.73 1.06 12.28
N GLU A 117 -12.30 1.76 13.27
CA GLU A 117 -12.09 3.19 13.53
C GLU A 117 -11.17 3.46 14.73
N ALA A 118 -11.08 2.50 15.65
CA ALA A 118 -10.20 2.63 16.82
C ALA A 118 -9.75 1.27 17.35
N VAL A 119 -8.52 1.21 17.82
CA VAL A 119 -7.95 0.07 18.54
C VAL A 119 -7.41 0.55 19.87
N THR A 120 -7.73 -0.18 20.93
CA THR A 120 -7.26 0.11 22.29
C THR A 120 -7.17 -1.19 23.11
N ARG A 121 -6.84 -1.08 24.39
CA ARG A 121 -6.99 -2.17 25.38
C ARG A 121 -8.34 -2.04 26.09
N ARG A 122 -9.02 -3.14 26.32
CA ARG A 122 -10.34 -3.16 26.98
C ARG A 122 -10.28 -2.51 28.37
N GLY A 123 -11.00 -1.40 28.55
CA GLY A 123 -11.07 -0.66 29.80
C GLY A 123 -9.78 0.07 30.20
N MET A 124 -8.87 0.32 29.23
CA MET A 124 -7.62 1.05 29.45
C MET A 124 -7.37 2.07 28.37
N ASP A 125 -7.14 3.31 28.76
CA ASP A 125 -6.53 4.30 27.90
C ASP A 125 -5.01 4.06 27.75
N ARG A 126 -4.37 4.85 26.92
CA ARG A 126 -2.93 4.74 26.62
C ARG A 126 -2.03 4.90 27.85
N THR A 127 -2.46 5.63 28.89
CA THR A 127 -1.66 5.95 30.07
C THR A 127 -1.55 4.80 31.05
N ARG A 128 -2.52 3.89 31.09
CA ARG A 128 -2.56 2.77 32.04
C ARG A 128 -1.60 1.64 31.65
N THR A 129 -0.64 1.33 32.54
CA THR A 129 0.41 0.31 32.28
C THR A 129 0.14 -1.00 32.99
N ALA A 130 -0.37 -0.97 34.24
CA ALA A 130 -0.58 -2.18 35.03
C ALA A 130 -1.52 -3.17 34.32
N ARG A 131 -1.07 -4.41 34.10
CA ARG A 131 -1.77 -5.49 33.40
C ARG A 131 -2.07 -5.22 31.92
N ARG A 132 -1.48 -4.18 31.30
CA ARG A 132 -1.77 -3.83 29.91
C ARG A 132 -1.45 -4.99 28.96
N ALA A 133 -0.31 -5.64 29.13
CA ALA A 133 0.11 -6.75 28.27
C ALA A 133 -0.85 -7.96 28.30
N SER A 134 -1.52 -8.22 29.44
CA SER A 134 -2.47 -9.33 29.60
C SER A 134 -3.94 -8.92 29.36
N THR A 135 -4.20 -7.64 29.11
CA THR A 135 -5.55 -7.14 28.81
C THR A 135 -5.85 -7.30 27.33
N PRO A 136 -7.01 -7.89 26.95
CA PRO A 136 -7.42 -8.00 25.55
C PRO A 136 -7.48 -6.67 24.83
N PHE A 137 -7.23 -6.69 23.53
CA PHE A 137 -7.53 -5.57 22.67
C PHE A 137 -9.05 -5.38 22.53
N LEU A 138 -9.46 -4.15 22.33
CA LEU A 138 -10.80 -3.74 21.96
C LEU A 138 -10.70 -2.98 20.64
N LEU A 139 -11.40 -3.46 19.62
CA LEU A 139 -11.53 -2.82 18.33
C LEU A 139 -12.94 -2.24 18.23
N ARG A 140 -13.04 -0.95 17.90
CA ARG A 140 -14.31 -0.31 17.56
C ARG A 140 -14.39 -0.16 16.06
N ALA A 141 -15.47 -0.60 15.46
CA ALA A 141 -15.68 -0.57 14.02
C ALA A 141 -17.06 -0.05 13.66
N ARG A 142 -17.13 0.57 12.49
CA ARG A 142 -18.39 0.98 11.86
C ARG A 142 -18.80 -0.10 10.86
N THR A 143 -20.08 -0.48 10.95
CA THR A 143 -20.75 -1.39 10.03
C THR A 143 -22.01 -0.72 9.46
N VAL A 144 -22.69 -1.39 8.56
CA VAL A 144 -23.99 -0.93 8.05
C VAL A 144 -25.07 -0.87 9.15
N GLU A 145 -24.91 -1.66 10.22
CA GLU A 145 -25.84 -1.72 11.35
C GLU A 145 -25.51 -0.68 12.43
N GLY A 146 -24.36 -0.02 12.33
CA GLY A 146 -23.90 0.99 13.28
C GLY A 146 -22.49 0.73 13.80
N VAL A 147 -22.24 1.11 15.05
CA VAL A 147 -20.94 0.93 15.69
C VAL A 147 -20.93 -0.34 16.53
N GLU A 148 -19.93 -1.19 16.28
CA GLU A 148 -19.73 -2.44 17.02
C GLU A 148 -18.36 -2.45 17.72
N GLU A 149 -18.24 -3.28 18.75
CA GLU A 149 -16.97 -3.51 19.45
C GLU A 149 -16.62 -5.00 19.48
N PHE A 150 -15.34 -5.29 19.17
CA PHE A 150 -14.79 -6.63 19.12
C PHE A 150 -13.59 -6.76 20.05
N THR A 151 -13.37 -7.94 20.61
CA THR A 151 -12.21 -8.21 21.45
C THR A 151 -11.28 -9.19 20.78
N ALA A 152 -9.96 -8.97 20.94
CA ALA A 152 -8.92 -9.83 20.37
C ALA A 152 -7.74 -10.01 21.34
N ARG A 153 -7.02 -11.13 21.22
CA ARG A 153 -5.78 -11.35 21.99
C ARG A 153 -4.55 -10.69 21.35
N ALA A 154 -4.56 -10.56 20.04
CA ALA A 154 -3.54 -9.87 19.26
C ALA A 154 -4.18 -9.16 18.08
N VAL A 155 -3.51 -8.14 17.52
CA VAL A 155 -3.95 -7.38 16.36
C VAL A 155 -2.83 -7.30 15.34
N ILE A 156 -3.13 -7.66 14.10
CA ILE A 156 -2.26 -7.48 12.94
C ILE A 156 -2.94 -6.47 12.00
N ASP A 157 -2.40 -5.26 11.93
CA ASP A 157 -2.93 -4.21 11.06
C ASP A 157 -2.25 -4.29 9.68
N THR A 158 -2.98 -4.81 8.71
CA THR A 158 -2.59 -4.95 7.30
C THR A 158 -3.46 -4.07 6.40
N SER A 159 -4.06 -3.00 6.94
CA SER A 159 -5.05 -2.16 6.23
C SER A 159 -4.47 -1.33 5.08
N GLY A 160 -3.15 -1.36 4.86
CA GLY A 160 -2.49 -0.70 3.74
C GLY A 160 -2.48 0.82 3.85
N THR A 161 -2.22 1.48 2.70
CA THR A 161 -2.08 2.94 2.60
C THR A 161 -2.86 3.54 1.44
N TYR A 162 -3.42 2.73 0.55
CA TYR A 162 -3.98 3.19 -0.74
C TYR A 162 -5.11 4.23 -0.59
N ALA A 163 -5.92 4.14 0.46
CA ALA A 163 -6.99 5.10 0.73
C ALA A 163 -6.48 6.48 1.23
N TYR A 164 -5.19 6.62 1.49
CA TYR A 164 -4.60 7.82 2.08
C TYR A 164 -3.45 8.36 1.22
N PRO A 165 -3.76 9.06 0.11
CA PRO A 165 -2.75 9.66 -0.75
C PRO A 165 -1.99 10.77 -0.03
N ASN A 166 -0.74 10.98 -0.44
CA ASN A 166 -0.01 12.18 -0.07
C ASN A 166 -0.64 13.40 -0.73
N SER A 167 -0.47 14.56 -0.11
CA SER A 167 -0.91 15.83 -0.68
C SER A 167 -0.25 16.12 -2.03
N LEU A 168 -0.96 16.85 -2.89
CA LEU A 168 -0.40 17.45 -4.11
C LEU A 168 0.63 18.53 -3.82
N ALA A 169 0.47 19.27 -2.71
CA ALA A 169 1.41 20.32 -2.35
C ALA A 169 2.70 19.75 -1.73
N SER A 170 3.82 20.40 -2.02
CA SER A 170 5.16 20.01 -1.54
C SER A 170 5.31 20.12 -0.03
N SER A 171 4.47 20.92 0.63
CA SER A 171 4.43 21.09 2.08
C SER A 171 3.85 19.90 2.85
N GLY A 172 3.17 18.97 2.16
CA GLY A 172 2.42 17.89 2.79
C GLY A 172 1.04 18.28 3.30
N LEU A 173 0.68 19.56 3.22
CA LEU A 173 -0.68 20.07 3.44
C LEU A 173 -1.45 20.05 2.13
N ASP A 174 -2.76 19.93 2.18
CA ASP A 174 -3.57 20.05 0.98
C ASP A 174 -3.46 21.46 0.39
N PRO A 175 -3.28 21.60 -0.95
CA PRO A 175 -3.17 22.92 -1.55
C PRO A 175 -4.48 23.69 -1.38
N LEU A 176 -4.36 25.01 -1.17
CA LEU A 176 -5.52 25.87 -1.12
C LEU A 176 -6.38 25.70 -2.39
N GLY A 177 -7.71 25.66 -2.23
CA GLY A 177 -8.65 25.51 -3.34
C GLY A 177 -8.80 24.07 -3.87
N LEU A 178 -8.16 23.05 -3.27
CA LEU A 178 -8.35 21.65 -3.66
C LEU A 178 -9.83 21.25 -3.60
N ALA A 179 -10.56 21.68 -2.59
CA ALA A 179 -11.97 21.36 -2.41
C ALA A 179 -12.84 21.84 -3.58
N ASP A 180 -12.47 22.93 -4.24
CA ASP A 180 -13.22 23.52 -5.34
C ASP A 180 -13.02 22.77 -6.67
N VAL A 181 -12.01 21.90 -6.76
CA VAL A 181 -11.61 21.20 -8.00
C VAL A 181 -11.51 19.69 -7.84
N THR A 182 -12.10 19.10 -6.80
CA THR A 182 -12.02 17.66 -6.54
C THR A 182 -12.53 16.79 -7.67
N ASP A 183 -13.54 17.25 -8.43
CA ASP A 183 -14.06 16.59 -9.63
C ASP A 183 -13.05 16.55 -10.80
N ARG A 184 -12.05 17.41 -10.77
CA ARG A 184 -10.97 17.51 -11.76
C ARG A 184 -9.68 16.82 -11.32
N VAL A 185 -9.60 16.37 -10.08
CA VAL A 185 -8.46 15.65 -9.54
C VAL A 185 -8.77 14.15 -9.47
N SER A 186 -7.91 13.33 -10.06
CA SER A 186 -7.96 11.87 -9.94
C SER A 186 -6.89 11.38 -9.00
N HIS A 187 -7.17 10.27 -8.30
CA HIS A 187 -6.13 9.55 -7.59
C HIS A 187 -5.15 8.86 -8.54
N ALA A 188 -4.05 8.36 -7.99
CA ALA A 188 -3.08 7.57 -8.72
C ALA A 188 -3.73 6.36 -9.41
N LEU A 189 -3.21 6.01 -10.58
CA LEU A 189 -3.62 4.86 -11.38
C LEU A 189 -5.11 4.89 -11.82
N PRO A 190 -5.58 5.97 -12.45
CA PRO A 190 -6.87 5.94 -13.13
C PRO A 190 -6.82 4.93 -14.30
N ASP A 191 -7.94 4.30 -14.59
CA ASP A 191 -8.06 3.37 -15.73
C ASP A 191 -8.26 4.13 -17.04
N VAL A 192 -7.20 4.81 -17.49
CA VAL A 192 -7.19 5.73 -18.65
C VAL A 192 -7.62 5.05 -19.94
N LEU A 193 -7.30 3.78 -20.14
CA LEU A 193 -7.61 3.05 -21.37
C LEU A 193 -8.94 2.28 -21.29
N GLY A 194 -9.49 2.12 -20.10
CA GLY A 194 -10.73 1.39 -19.83
C GLY A 194 -11.83 2.29 -19.27
N ARG A 195 -12.21 2.04 -18.03
CA ARG A 195 -13.36 2.68 -17.37
C ARG A 195 -13.34 4.20 -17.40
N ASP A 196 -12.16 4.81 -17.22
CA ASP A 196 -12.02 6.26 -17.10
C ASP A 196 -11.70 6.95 -18.45
N ARG A 197 -11.65 6.19 -19.58
CA ARG A 197 -11.24 6.68 -20.90
C ARG A 197 -11.95 7.98 -21.30
N ALA A 198 -13.26 8.02 -21.18
CA ALA A 198 -14.06 9.18 -21.59
C ALA A 198 -13.72 10.47 -20.83
N ARG A 199 -13.14 10.35 -19.64
CA ARG A 199 -12.69 11.47 -18.82
C ARG A 199 -11.40 12.09 -19.36
N PHE A 200 -10.52 11.28 -19.95
CA PHE A 200 -9.17 11.69 -20.37
C PHE A 200 -9.04 11.96 -21.88
N ALA A 201 -9.87 11.34 -22.71
CA ALA A 201 -9.84 11.48 -24.16
C ALA A 201 -10.04 12.93 -24.60
N GLY A 202 -9.12 13.45 -25.44
CA GLY A 202 -9.13 14.81 -25.95
C GLY A 202 -8.83 15.91 -24.90
N ARG A 203 -8.38 15.53 -23.70
CA ARG A 203 -8.13 16.46 -22.59
C ARG A 203 -6.64 16.68 -22.33
N HIS A 204 -6.32 17.86 -21.79
CA HIS A 204 -5.01 18.12 -21.22
C HIS A 204 -4.95 17.59 -19.79
N THR A 205 -4.11 16.60 -19.56
CA THR A 205 -3.94 15.97 -18.25
C THR A 205 -2.55 16.26 -17.69
N THR A 206 -2.52 16.78 -16.47
CA THR A 206 -1.27 16.97 -15.71
C THR A 206 -1.12 15.86 -14.69
N VAL A 207 -0.05 15.07 -14.83
CA VAL A 207 0.32 14.00 -13.88
C VAL A 207 1.34 14.54 -12.89
N VAL A 208 1.01 14.53 -11.61
CA VAL A 208 1.85 15.05 -10.52
C VAL A 208 2.50 13.90 -9.76
N GLY A 209 3.83 13.87 -9.71
CA GLY A 209 4.62 12.89 -8.98
C GLY A 209 5.68 12.22 -9.82
N ALA A 210 6.66 11.57 -9.17
CA ALA A 210 7.84 10.98 -9.80
C ALA A 210 7.99 9.46 -9.52
N GLY A 211 6.92 8.80 -9.07
CA GLY A 211 6.91 7.37 -8.76
C GLY A 211 6.33 6.51 -9.88
N HIS A 212 6.28 5.18 -9.63
CA HIS A 212 5.77 4.21 -10.60
C HIS A 212 4.30 4.43 -10.99
N SER A 213 3.47 4.92 -10.07
CA SER A 213 2.07 5.27 -10.38
C SER A 213 1.99 6.39 -11.41
N ALA A 214 2.85 7.41 -11.30
CA ALA A 214 2.95 8.46 -12.30
C ALA A 214 3.40 7.88 -13.65
N ALA A 215 4.44 7.06 -13.66
CA ALA A 215 4.97 6.45 -14.88
C ALA A 215 3.93 5.58 -15.60
N ASN A 216 3.20 4.72 -14.88
CA ASN A 216 2.13 3.90 -15.46
C ASN A 216 1.01 4.78 -16.07
N THR A 217 0.60 5.84 -15.36
CA THR A 217 -0.41 6.78 -15.86
C THR A 217 0.07 7.51 -17.10
N LEU A 218 1.32 7.98 -17.13
CA LEU A 218 1.93 8.63 -18.30
C LEU A 218 1.96 7.71 -19.52
N LEU A 219 2.33 6.43 -19.32
CA LEU A 219 2.33 5.45 -20.40
C LEU A 219 0.92 5.17 -20.94
N ALA A 220 -0.08 5.04 -20.06
CA ALA A 220 -1.47 4.84 -20.46
C ALA A 220 -2.03 6.08 -21.21
N LEU A 221 -1.74 7.28 -20.74
CA LEU A 221 -2.10 8.52 -21.45
C LEU A 221 -1.41 8.63 -22.81
N ALA A 222 -0.13 8.25 -22.89
CA ALA A 222 0.60 8.27 -24.16
C ALA A 222 0.01 7.26 -25.18
N GLU A 223 -0.44 6.10 -24.72
CA GLU A 223 -1.17 5.16 -25.56
C GLU A 223 -2.53 5.74 -25.99
N LEU A 224 -3.23 6.42 -25.10
CA LEU A 224 -4.49 7.10 -25.44
C LEU A 224 -4.30 8.16 -26.53
N THR A 225 -3.18 8.91 -26.57
CA THR A 225 -2.90 9.91 -27.61
C THR A 225 -2.82 9.32 -29.01
N GLU A 226 -2.54 8.04 -29.16
CA GLU A 226 -2.51 7.37 -30.48
C GLU A 226 -3.91 7.21 -31.08
N GLN A 227 -4.93 7.15 -30.23
CA GLN A 227 -6.33 7.02 -30.62
C GLN A 227 -7.08 8.35 -30.54
N GLU A 228 -6.65 9.24 -29.65
CA GLU A 228 -7.25 10.54 -29.35
C GLU A 228 -6.17 11.64 -29.43
N PRO A 229 -5.81 12.11 -30.66
CA PRO A 229 -4.67 13.01 -30.87
C PRO A 229 -4.76 14.38 -30.18
N GLU A 230 -5.96 14.83 -29.81
CA GLU A 230 -6.16 16.05 -29.02
C GLU A 230 -5.76 15.92 -27.55
N THR A 231 -5.50 14.71 -27.07
CA THR A 231 -5.07 14.45 -25.69
C THR A 231 -3.66 15.01 -25.49
N ARG A 232 -3.46 15.82 -24.45
CA ARG A 232 -2.18 16.43 -24.11
C ARG A 232 -1.73 15.97 -22.74
N ILE A 233 -0.41 15.80 -22.55
CA ILE A 233 0.17 15.26 -21.32
C ILE A 233 1.23 16.21 -20.80
N THR A 234 1.07 16.64 -19.54
CA THR A 234 2.14 17.31 -18.80
C THR A 234 2.53 16.45 -17.60
N TRP A 235 3.82 16.26 -17.43
CA TRP A 235 4.39 15.63 -16.25
C TRP A 235 4.98 16.67 -15.33
N LEU A 236 4.39 16.88 -14.15
CA LEU A 236 4.79 17.90 -13.19
C LEU A 236 5.54 17.24 -12.03
N ILE A 237 6.81 17.62 -11.85
CA ILE A 237 7.69 17.05 -10.83
C ILE A 237 8.32 18.15 -9.96
N ARG A 238 8.43 17.84 -8.67
CA ARG A 238 9.03 18.76 -7.68
C ARG A 238 10.54 18.88 -7.81
N ASN A 239 11.21 17.80 -8.13
CA ASN A 239 12.66 17.74 -8.28
C ASN A 239 13.09 18.13 -9.70
N ALA A 240 14.40 18.33 -9.91
CA ALA A 240 14.97 18.60 -11.24
C ALA A 240 14.89 17.39 -12.19
N SER A 241 14.77 16.19 -11.63
CA SER A 241 14.60 14.95 -12.39
C SER A 241 13.71 13.97 -11.62
N ALA A 242 13.09 13.04 -12.32
CA ALA A 242 12.27 11.97 -11.76
C ALA A 242 13.15 10.78 -11.32
N VAL A 243 14.07 11.00 -10.41
CA VAL A 243 15.09 10.05 -9.96
C VAL A 243 14.54 8.66 -9.57
N ARG A 244 13.25 8.58 -9.15
CA ARG A 244 12.64 7.31 -8.71
C ARG A 244 12.16 6.41 -9.85
N VAL A 245 12.08 6.94 -11.06
CA VAL A 245 11.66 6.21 -12.26
C VAL A 245 12.82 6.03 -13.23
N THR A 246 13.89 6.84 -13.11
CA THR A 246 15.12 6.66 -13.87
C THR A 246 15.87 5.43 -13.36
N THR A 247 16.20 4.56 -14.27
CA THR A 247 16.75 3.23 -14.01
C THR A 247 18.26 3.25 -14.13
N SER A 248 18.92 2.68 -13.11
CA SER A 248 20.20 2.01 -13.37
C SER A 248 19.89 0.63 -13.99
N ASP A 249 20.72 0.17 -14.92
CA ASP A 249 20.62 -1.18 -15.49
C ASP A 249 20.79 -2.30 -14.44
N ASP A 250 21.14 -1.94 -13.22
CA ASP A 250 21.32 -2.80 -12.04
C ASP A 250 20.02 -3.08 -11.26
N GLU A 251 18.85 -2.58 -11.68
CA GLU A 251 17.60 -2.89 -10.99
C GLU A 251 17.16 -4.32 -11.26
N GLY A 252 17.15 -5.14 -10.23
CA GLY A 252 16.82 -6.57 -10.27
C GLY A 252 15.39 -6.95 -10.69
N LEU A 253 14.58 -5.98 -11.11
CA LEU A 253 13.27 -6.19 -11.72
C LEU A 253 13.26 -5.55 -13.11
N ALA A 254 13.61 -6.35 -14.14
CA ALA A 254 13.66 -5.89 -15.53
C ALA A 254 12.37 -5.17 -16.00
N ALA A 255 11.21 -5.60 -15.51
CA ALA A 255 9.93 -4.98 -15.81
C ALA A 255 9.84 -3.56 -15.26
N ARG A 256 10.35 -3.31 -14.05
CA ARG A 256 10.40 -2.00 -13.41
C ARG A 256 11.32 -1.04 -14.18
N ALA A 257 12.52 -1.51 -14.54
CA ALA A 257 13.49 -0.77 -15.34
C ALA A 257 12.93 -0.37 -16.71
N SER A 258 12.14 -1.22 -17.35
CA SER A 258 11.56 -0.95 -18.67
C SER A 258 10.58 0.22 -18.67
N ILE A 259 9.84 0.45 -17.56
CA ILE A 259 8.86 1.53 -17.43
C ILE A 259 9.55 2.91 -17.51
N GLY A 260 10.62 3.10 -16.75
CA GLY A 260 11.38 4.35 -16.79
C GLY A 260 11.90 4.67 -18.19
N ARG A 261 12.57 3.71 -18.84
CA ARG A 261 13.08 3.89 -20.21
C ARG A 261 11.98 4.27 -21.22
N ARG A 262 10.79 3.66 -21.10
CA ARG A 262 9.64 4.00 -21.97
C ARG A 262 9.15 5.43 -21.76
N VAL A 263 9.05 5.88 -20.49
CA VAL A 263 8.67 7.27 -20.17
C VAL A 263 9.71 8.25 -20.71
N ASP A 264 11.02 7.98 -20.50
CA ASP A 264 12.09 8.84 -20.98
C ASP A 264 12.10 8.95 -22.52
N ALA A 265 11.82 7.86 -23.24
CA ALA A 265 11.67 7.87 -24.68
C ALA A 265 10.50 8.77 -25.15
N LEU A 266 9.36 8.74 -24.43
CA LEU A 266 8.19 9.59 -24.74
C LEU A 266 8.47 11.08 -24.46
N VAL A 267 9.20 11.38 -23.39
CA VAL A 267 9.64 12.74 -23.07
C VAL A 267 10.61 13.24 -24.15
N THR A 268 11.60 12.43 -24.53
CA THR A 268 12.56 12.77 -25.59
C THR A 268 11.89 12.99 -26.95
N ALA A 269 10.84 12.22 -27.25
CA ALA A 269 10.04 12.35 -28.46
C ALA A 269 9.06 13.55 -28.43
N GLY A 270 9.01 14.31 -27.30
CA GLY A 270 8.08 15.45 -27.15
C GLY A 270 6.61 15.08 -26.97
N ARG A 271 6.31 13.79 -26.70
CA ARG A 271 4.94 13.30 -26.46
C ARG A 271 4.45 13.61 -25.05
N ILE A 272 5.36 13.83 -24.10
CA ILE A 272 5.09 14.23 -22.73
C ILE A 272 5.88 15.50 -22.46
N ALA A 273 5.18 16.60 -22.13
CA ALA A 273 5.82 17.83 -21.66
C ALA A 273 6.22 17.68 -20.18
N VAL A 274 7.46 18.02 -19.84
CA VAL A 274 7.92 17.96 -18.43
C VAL A 274 8.05 19.35 -17.87
N VAL A 275 7.49 19.55 -16.67
CA VAL A 275 7.65 20.76 -15.86
C VAL A 275 8.31 20.35 -14.55
N ASP A 276 9.57 20.65 -14.43
CA ASP A 276 10.42 20.31 -13.27
C ASP A 276 10.47 21.43 -12.22
N ARG A 277 10.98 21.12 -11.03
CA ARG A 277 11.17 22.06 -9.91
C ARG A 277 9.91 22.86 -9.58
N PHE A 278 8.74 22.25 -9.75
CA PHE A 278 7.46 22.90 -9.54
C PHE A 278 6.87 22.49 -8.17
N GLU A 279 6.76 23.46 -7.28
CA GLU A 279 6.16 23.29 -5.95
C GLU A 279 4.75 23.81 -5.95
N ILE A 280 3.76 22.91 -5.91
CA ILE A 280 2.34 23.27 -5.89
C ILE A 280 1.99 23.89 -4.53
N VAL A 281 1.27 25.04 -4.55
CA VAL A 281 0.79 25.72 -3.35
C VAL A 281 -0.72 25.91 -3.34
N ARG A 282 -1.35 26.07 -4.52
CA ARG A 282 -2.78 26.32 -4.65
C ARG A 282 -3.33 25.74 -5.93
N LEU A 283 -4.60 25.37 -5.92
CA LEU A 283 -5.39 25.05 -7.10
C LEU A 283 -6.54 26.07 -7.23
N GLY A 284 -6.91 26.40 -8.45
CA GLY A 284 -8.05 27.25 -8.75
C GLY A 284 -8.87 26.66 -9.88
N ARG A 285 -10.19 26.79 -9.82
CA ARG A 285 -11.08 26.41 -10.92
C ARG A 285 -10.99 27.46 -12.03
N THR A 286 -10.90 27.00 -13.27
CA THR A 286 -11.10 27.80 -14.47
C THR A 286 -12.42 27.39 -15.15
N ASP A 287 -12.83 28.10 -16.22
CA ASP A 287 -14.05 27.74 -16.94
C ASP A 287 -14.01 26.29 -17.47
N ASP A 288 -12.86 25.86 -17.96
CA ASP A 288 -12.70 24.55 -18.60
C ASP A 288 -11.91 23.52 -17.77
N GLY A 289 -11.24 23.92 -16.66
CA GLY A 289 -10.35 23.02 -15.96
C GLY A 289 -9.85 23.51 -14.60
N VAL A 290 -8.53 23.37 -14.42
CA VAL A 290 -7.80 23.69 -13.19
C VAL A 290 -6.59 24.54 -13.52
N ARG A 291 -6.40 25.61 -12.77
CA ARG A 291 -5.15 26.35 -12.71
C ARG A 291 -4.34 25.93 -11.51
N VAL A 292 -3.15 25.41 -11.75
CA VAL A 292 -2.19 24.99 -10.73
C VAL A 292 -1.23 26.16 -10.50
N TYR A 293 -1.29 26.73 -9.30
CA TYR A 293 -0.37 27.79 -8.86
C TYR A 293 0.77 27.17 -8.06
N GLY A 294 1.98 27.61 -8.36
CA GLY A 294 3.14 27.10 -7.67
C GLY A 294 4.35 28.01 -7.74
N SER A 295 5.45 27.55 -7.17
CA SER A 295 6.77 28.14 -7.32
C SER A 295 7.64 27.22 -8.15
N ARG A 296 8.37 27.80 -9.12
CA ARG A 296 9.38 27.12 -9.90
C ARG A 296 10.70 27.87 -9.77
N ALA A 297 11.69 27.22 -9.14
CA ALA A 297 12.98 27.85 -8.85
C ALA A 297 12.85 29.20 -8.09
N GLY A 298 11.82 29.35 -7.24
CA GLY A 298 11.56 30.53 -6.42
C GLY A 298 10.66 31.59 -7.09
N GLU A 299 10.34 31.43 -8.35
CA GLU A 299 9.39 32.32 -9.06
C GLU A 299 7.96 31.78 -9.02
N LEU A 300 6.97 32.62 -8.86
CA LEU A 300 5.56 32.25 -8.93
C LEU A 300 5.19 31.95 -10.38
N VAL A 301 4.59 30.81 -10.61
CA VAL A 301 4.18 30.32 -11.93
C VAL A 301 2.79 29.72 -11.87
N GLU A 302 2.10 29.75 -13.00
CA GLU A 302 0.79 29.16 -13.21
C GLU A 302 0.86 28.12 -14.32
N HIS A 303 0.05 27.07 -14.18
CA HIS A 303 -0.07 26.01 -15.17
C HIS A 303 -1.55 25.62 -15.30
N ASP A 304 -2.11 25.79 -16.50
CA ASP A 304 -3.49 25.44 -16.80
C ASP A 304 -3.60 24.03 -17.39
N THR A 305 -4.60 23.29 -16.94
CA THR A 305 -4.86 21.90 -17.34
C THR A 305 -6.35 21.58 -17.19
N ASP A 306 -6.87 20.60 -17.94
CA ASP A 306 -8.25 20.15 -17.77
C ASP A 306 -8.40 19.23 -16.57
N LEU A 307 -7.39 18.38 -16.33
CA LEU A 307 -7.39 17.35 -15.28
C LEU A 307 -6.03 17.27 -14.59
N VAL A 308 -6.06 16.88 -13.31
CA VAL A 308 -4.87 16.58 -12.52
C VAL A 308 -4.94 15.12 -12.05
N VAL A 309 -3.86 14.36 -12.21
CA VAL A 309 -3.69 13.05 -11.60
C VAL A 309 -2.68 13.15 -10.44
N SER A 310 -3.15 12.91 -9.22
CA SER A 310 -2.33 12.91 -8.01
C SER A 310 -1.62 11.57 -7.85
N ALA A 311 -0.39 11.45 -8.37
CA ALA A 311 0.47 10.27 -8.25
C ALA A 311 1.63 10.51 -7.27
N THR A 312 1.34 11.19 -6.17
CA THR A 312 2.31 11.66 -5.16
C THR A 312 2.72 10.60 -4.12
N GLY A 313 2.20 9.39 -4.26
CA GLY A 313 2.39 8.29 -3.29
C GLY A 313 1.34 8.30 -2.18
N PHE A 314 1.58 7.51 -1.14
CA PHE A 314 0.61 7.25 -0.07
C PHE A 314 1.29 7.34 1.30
N ARG A 315 0.47 7.46 2.34
CA ARG A 315 0.91 7.51 3.75
C ARG A 315 0.02 6.60 4.61
N PRO A 316 0.52 6.09 5.75
CA PRO A 316 -0.28 5.31 6.66
C PRO A 316 -1.33 6.18 7.37
N ASN A 317 -2.54 5.65 7.55
CA ASN A 317 -3.49 6.23 8.48
C ASN A 317 -3.27 5.61 9.87
N LEU A 318 -2.77 6.41 10.79
CA LEU A 318 -2.48 6.02 12.17
C LEU A 318 -3.55 6.53 13.16
N ALA A 319 -4.59 7.23 12.69
CA ALA A 319 -5.60 7.87 13.55
C ALA A 319 -6.34 6.84 14.43
N MET A 320 -6.65 5.65 13.91
CA MET A 320 -7.30 4.58 14.66
C MET A 320 -6.43 3.98 15.78
N LEU A 321 -5.13 4.28 15.80
CA LEU A 321 -4.15 3.71 16.72
C LEU A 321 -3.73 4.67 17.84
N ARG A 322 -4.47 5.76 18.08
CA ARG A 322 -4.11 6.79 19.09
C ARG A 322 -3.94 6.23 20.49
N GLU A 323 -4.68 5.17 20.84
CA GLU A 323 -4.61 4.51 22.15
C GLU A 323 -3.60 3.36 22.20
N ILE A 324 -2.94 3.04 21.09
CA ILE A 324 -1.87 2.04 21.00
C ILE A 324 -0.52 2.73 21.22
N ARG A 325 0.34 2.09 21.98
CA ARG A 325 1.71 2.56 22.23
C ARG A 325 2.62 2.17 21.08
N LEU A 326 2.57 2.97 20.01
CA LEU A 326 3.46 2.82 18.88
C LEU A 326 4.83 3.43 19.15
N GLU A 327 5.87 2.82 18.62
CA GLU A 327 7.21 3.37 18.50
C GLU A 327 7.55 3.42 17.01
N LEU A 328 7.46 4.62 16.44
CA LEU A 328 7.66 4.88 15.02
C LEU A 328 8.87 5.79 14.82
N ASP A 329 9.49 5.64 13.66
CA ASP A 329 10.44 6.62 13.15
C ASP A 329 9.71 7.93 12.82
N GLU A 330 10.30 9.04 13.20
CA GLU A 330 9.68 10.37 13.10
C GLU A 330 9.69 10.96 11.68
N ILE A 331 10.49 10.39 10.76
CA ILE A 331 10.62 10.85 9.38
C ILE A 331 9.69 10.05 8.47
N ILE A 332 9.82 8.71 8.48
CA ILE A 332 9.08 7.85 7.55
C ILE A 332 7.85 7.18 8.16
N GLU A 333 7.54 7.38 9.43
CA GLU A 333 6.37 6.80 10.12
C GLU A 333 6.30 5.26 10.05
N ALA A 334 7.44 4.59 9.91
CA ALA A 334 7.57 3.14 10.00
C ALA A 334 7.94 2.70 11.43
N PRO A 335 7.73 1.41 11.81
CA PRO A 335 8.26 0.89 13.07
C PRO A 335 9.74 1.24 13.22
N LYS A 336 10.12 1.78 14.36
CA LYS A 336 11.44 2.38 14.58
C LYS A 336 12.62 1.47 14.29
N ARG A 337 12.44 0.16 14.53
CA ARG A 337 13.49 -0.83 14.24
C ARG A 337 13.55 -1.21 12.77
N LEU A 338 12.43 -1.09 12.05
CA LEU A 338 12.38 -1.35 10.62
C LEU A 338 12.91 -0.15 9.82
N ALA A 339 12.66 1.07 10.29
CA ALA A 339 12.97 2.30 9.56
C ALA A 339 14.41 2.35 8.98
N PRO A 340 15.48 2.03 9.75
CA PRO A 340 16.84 2.07 9.21
C PRO A 340 17.09 1.13 8.02
N LEU A 341 16.26 0.10 7.86
CA LEU A 341 16.40 -0.88 6.75
C LEU A 341 15.69 -0.43 5.48
N ILE A 342 14.78 0.56 5.57
CA ILE A 342 13.89 0.94 4.47
C ILE A 342 13.90 2.44 4.15
N ASP A 343 14.64 3.25 4.91
CA ASP A 343 14.67 4.71 4.75
C ASP A 343 15.29 5.08 3.39
N PRO A 344 14.53 5.74 2.48
CA PRO A 344 15.04 6.15 1.17
C PRO A 344 16.09 7.26 1.25
N ASN A 345 16.29 7.90 2.41
CA ASN A 345 17.36 8.87 2.61
C ASN A 345 18.69 8.21 2.96
N VAL A 346 18.66 6.95 3.40
CA VAL A 346 19.85 6.15 3.75
C VAL A 346 20.17 5.14 2.66
N HIS A 347 19.14 4.57 2.03
CA HIS A 347 19.26 3.56 0.99
C HIS A 347 18.81 4.10 -0.36
N THR A 348 19.74 4.22 -1.31
CA THR A 348 19.48 4.76 -2.64
C THR A 348 18.78 3.79 -3.59
N CYS A 349 18.77 2.50 -3.28
CA CYS A 349 18.20 1.45 -4.10
C CYS A 349 17.08 0.71 -3.37
N GLY A 350 16.05 0.33 -4.12
CA GLY A 350 14.83 -0.29 -3.59
C GLY A 350 14.97 -1.72 -3.09
N THR A 351 16.08 -2.08 -2.49
CA THR A 351 16.32 -3.39 -1.90
C THR A 351 16.21 -3.30 -0.39
N VAL A 352 15.27 -4.03 0.15
CA VAL A 352 15.09 -4.14 1.59
C VAL A 352 15.52 -5.54 2.01
N GLU A 353 16.41 -5.62 3.00
CA GLU A 353 16.73 -6.90 3.60
C GLU A 353 15.47 -7.53 4.20
N PRO A 354 15.30 -8.85 4.06
CA PRO A 354 14.21 -9.55 4.73
C PRO A 354 14.28 -9.30 6.24
N HIS A 355 13.15 -9.00 6.84
CA HIS A 355 13.03 -8.72 8.25
C HIS A 355 11.86 -9.52 8.86
N VAL A 356 11.92 -9.72 10.17
CA VAL A 356 11.01 -10.58 10.92
C VAL A 356 10.20 -9.78 11.95
N PHE A 357 9.48 -10.44 12.84
CA PHE A 357 8.60 -9.79 13.82
C PHE A 357 9.36 -8.79 14.71
N ALA A 358 10.64 -9.01 14.98
CA ALA A 358 11.42 -8.20 15.91
C ALA A 358 11.52 -6.74 15.46
N GLU A 359 11.67 -6.49 14.16
CA GLU A 359 11.71 -5.16 13.56
C GLU A 359 10.33 -4.48 13.56
N LEU A 360 9.25 -5.26 13.71
CA LEU A 360 7.87 -4.80 13.68
C LEU A 360 7.25 -4.61 15.08
N THR A 361 8.03 -4.85 16.14
CA THR A 361 7.54 -4.74 17.52
C THR A 361 7.36 -3.29 17.95
N HIS A 362 6.35 -3.08 18.79
CA HIS A 362 6.05 -1.83 19.46
C HIS A 362 6.02 -2.02 21.00
N PRO A 363 6.06 -0.94 21.80
CA PRO A 363 5.81 -1.01 23.24
C PRO A 363 4.42 -1.55 23.62
N GLU A 364 3.57 -1.85 22.64
CA GLU A 364 2.25 -2.50 22.79
C GLU A 364 2.35 -3.98 22.42
N PRO A 365 2.52 -4.90 23.41
CA PRO A 365 2.68 -6.32 23.11
C PRO A 365 1.47 -6.92 22.37
N GLY A 366 1.73 -7.70 21.32
CA GLY A 366 0.68 -8.35 20.53
C GLY A 366 0.00 -7.46 19.50
N PHE A 367 0.48 -6.22 19.30
CA PHE A 367 0.07 -5.35 18.20
C PHE A 367 1.20 -5.24 17.17
N PHE A 368 0.85 -5.39 15.90
CA PHE A 368 1.79 -5.32 14.78
C PHE A 368 1.21 -4.51 13.62
N LEU A 369 2.03 -3.63 13.04
CA LEU A 369 1.82 -3.09 11.70
C LEU A 369 2.50 -4.02 10.70
N ALA A 370 1.79 -4.45 9.67
CA ALA A 370 2.35 -5.32 8.63
C ALA A 370 1.90 -4.90 7.22
N GLY A 371 2.60 -5.43 6.22
CA GLY A 371 2.37 -5.06 4.84
C GLY A 371 2.80 -3.63 4.51
N MET A 372 2.24 -3.03 3.47
CA MET A 372 2.59 -1.69 3.02
C MET A 372 2.51 -0.64 4.14
N LYS A 373 1.58 -0.79 5.07
CA LYS A 373 1.41 0.14 6.20
C LYS A 373 2.63 0.18 7.12
N SER A 374 3.32 -0.96 7.31
CA SER A 374 4.55 -1.00 8.12
C SER A 374 5.71 -0.24 7.51
N TYR A 375 5.64 0.04 6.21
CA TYR A 375 6.67 0.83 5.51
C TYR A 375 6.48 2.33 5.67
N GLY A 376 5.40 2.76 6.33
CA GLY A 376 5.14 4.18 6.54
C GLY A 376 5.10 4.95 5.23
N ARG A 377 6.00 5.91 5.09
CA ARG A 377 6.18 6.74 3.88
C ARG A 377 7.27 6.24 2.94
N ALA A 378 7.93 5.13 3.25
CA ALA A 378 8.94 4.55 2.37
C ALA A 378 8.28 4.03 1.07
N PRO A 379 8.84 4.34 -0.11
CA PRO A 379 8.15 4.15 -1.38
C PRO A 379 8.19 2.70 -1.91
N THR A 380 9.06 1.86 -1.36
CA THR A 380 9.35 0.54 -1.93
C THR A 380 8.90 -0.56 -1.01
N PHE A 381 7.90 -1.33 -1.44
CA PHE A 381 7.37 -2.49 -0.75
C PHE A 381 7.12 -3.63 -1.74
N LEU A 382 7.49 -4.84 -1.36
CA LEU A 382 7.21 -6.06 -2.10
C LEU A 382 6.23 -6.95 -1.31
N LEU A 383 5.26 -7.56 -1.98
CA LEU A 383 4.31 -8.49 -1.35
C LEU A 383 5.03 -9.62 -0.62
N ALA A 384 6.09 -10.18 -1.23
CA ALA A 384 6.91 -11.23 -0.61
C ALA A 384 7.46 -10.82 0.77
N THR A 385 7.88 -9.56 0.94
CA THR A 385 8.32 -9.05 2.24
C THR A 385 7.17 -8.99 3.24
N GLY A 386 5.99 -8.56 2.82
CA GLY A 386 4.79 -8.57 3.66
C GLY A 386 4.38 -9.98 4.08
N TYR A 387 4.56 -10.97 3.22
CA TYR A 387 4.32 -12.37 3.54
C TYR A 387 5.30 -12.90 4.59
N GLU A 388 6.58 -12.56 4.47
CA GLU A 388 7.57 -12.89 5.49
C GLU A 388 7.25 -12.24 6.84
N GLN A 389 6.82 -10.97 6.84
CA GLN A 389 6.38 -10.29 8.07
C GLN A 389 5.28 -11.07 8.77
N VAL A 390 4.20 -11.44 8.07
CA VAL A 390 3.06 -12.12 8.71
C VAL A 390 3.35 -13.56 9.04
N ARG A 391 4.21 -14.27 8.29
CA ARG A 391 4.72 -15.59 8.65
C ARG A 391 5.42 -15.53 10.01
N SER A 392 6.33 -14.59 10.18
CA SER A 392 7.09 -14.38 11.39
C SER A 392 6.21 -13.94 12.58
N ILE A 393 5.32 -12.96 12.36
CA ILE A 393 4.37 -12.48 13.38
C ILE A 393 3.46 -13.61 13.87
N THR A 394 2.90 -14.42 12.98
CA THR A 394 2.01 -15.51 13.35
C THR A 394 2.74 -16.63 14.07
N ALA A 395 4.01 -16.90 13.76
CA ALA A 395 4.88 -17.78 14.51
C ALA A 395 5.10 -17.27 15.95
N TRP A 396 5.36 -15.98 16.11
CA TRP A 396 5.48 -15.35 17.43
C TRP A 396 4.17 -15.47 18.24
N ILE A 397 3.02 -15.21 17.62
CA ILE A 397 1.69 -15.34 18.26
C ILE A 397 1.43 -16.80 18.70
N ALA A 398 1.97 -17.78 17.97
CA ALA A 398 1.90 -19.20 18.32
C ALA A 398 2.87 -19.61 19.44
N GLY A 399 3.79 -18.72 19.85
CA GLY A 399 4.85 -19.04 20.83
C GLY A 399 6.06 -19.74 20.21
N ASP A 400 6.11 -19.92 18.89
CA ASP A 400 7.24 -20.51 18.17
C ASP A 400 8.29 -19.43 17.85
N ILE A 401 9.08 -19.10 18.87
CA ILE A 401 10.10 -18.03 18.78
C ILE A 401 11.20 -18.38 17.77
N THR A 402 11.52 -19.66 17.61
CA THR A 402 12.54 -20.11 16.65
C THR A 402 12.09 -19.79 15.22
N ALA A 403 10.90 -20.24 14.82
CA ALA A 403 10.37 -19.93 13.50
C ALA A 403 10.12 -18.41 13.32
N ALA A 404 9.70 -17.71 14.37
CA ALA A 404 9.49 -16.25 14.31
C ALA A 404 10.78 -15.48 14.02
N SER A 405 11.91 -15.92 14.57
CA SER A 405 13.21 -15.24 14.44
C SER A 405 13.97 -15.62 13.16
N ASN A 406 13.61 -16.70 12.49
CA ASN A 406 14.25 -17.13 11.26
C ASN A 406 13.66 -16.37 10.06
N VAL A 407 14.53 -15.91 9.16
CA VAL A 407 14.14 -15.39 7.84
C VAL A 407 14.02 -16.55 6.86
N GLU A 408 12.86 -16.74 6.27
CA GLU A 408 12.62 -17.77 5.24
C GLU A 408 12.57 -17.18 3.83
N LEU A 409 12.32 -15.87 3.71
CA LEU A 409 12.26 -15.18 2.43
C LEU A 409 13.63 -15.17 1.75
N LYS A 410 13.68 -15.74 0.55
CA LYS A 410 14.82 -15.64 -0.36
C LYS A 410 14.46 -14.67 -1.47
N LEU A 411 14.95 -13.44 -1.36
CA LEU A 411 14.88 -12.48 -2.46
C LEU A 411 15.88 -12.87 -3.55
N PRO A 412 15.57 -12.63 -4.85
CA PRO A 412 16.53 -12.81 -5.92
C PRO A 412 17.80 -11.99 -5.63
N ALA A 413 18.98 -12.51 -5.95
CA ALA A 413 20.26 -11.83 -5.75
C ALA A 413 20.33 -10.45 -6.46
N THR A 414 19.53 -10.27 -7.49
CA THR A 414 19.32 -9.01 -8.24
C THR A 414 18.45 -7.98 -7.50
N ALA A 415 17.85 -8.34 -6.37
CA ALA A 415 17.13 -7.40 -5.49
C ALA A 415 18.07 -6.78 -4.43
N VAL A 416 19.34 -7.16 -4.38
CA VAL A 416 20.33 -6.63 -3.44
C VAL A 416 21.23 -5.65 -4.19
N CYS A 417 21.12 -4.36 -3.91
CA CYS A 417 22.08 -3.37 -4.42
C CYS A 417 23.46 -3.61 -3.80
N SER A 418 24.47 -3.76 -4.63
CA SER A 418 25.83 -3.59 -4.20
C SER A 418 26.05 -2.10 -3.90
N THR A 419 26.19 -1.76 -2.63
CA THR A 419 26.54 -0.43 -2.14
C THR A 419 27.93 -0.04 -2.66
N VAL A 420 27.98 0.85 -3.62
CA VAL A 420 29.12 1.77 -3.74
C VAL A 420 28.53 3.16 -3.89
N CYS A 421 28.42 3.85 -2.75
CA CYS A 421 28.26 5.31 -2.74
C CYS A 421 29.64 5.91 -2.99
N SER A 422 29.81 6.61 -4.09
CA SER A 422 30.87 7.62 -4.26
C SER A 422 30.23 8.99 -4.34
#